data_fec057d0be70b031d44c84576bd5bcac
#
_entry.id   fec057d0be70b031d44c84576bd5bcac
#
_cell.length_a   1.000
_cell.length_b   1.000
_cell.length_c   1.000
_cell.angle_alpha   90.00
_cell.angle_beta   90.00
_cell.angle_gamma   90.00
#
_symmetry.space_group_name_H-M   'P 1'
#
loop_
_entity.id
_entity.type
_entity.pdbx_description
1 polymer ?
#
loop_
_entity_poly.entity_id
_entity_poly.type
_entity_poly.pdbx_seq_one_letter_code
_entity_poly.pdbx_strand_id
1 'polypeptide(L)'
;MDSVIGIATTTCTNKKTASGIVDALLFEGLIACGQIEGPIESSYFWNGKLTKEPEWRIIFKFPLDKAEKLEEKLIELHPYENPQWSTWKAEASQGYGNWVRDPKK
;
A
#
# COMPACT_ATOMS: atom_id res chain seq x y z
N MET A 1 -11.69 -13.70 16.36
CA MET A 1 -10.46 -13.14 15.85
C MET A 1 -9.77 -12.36 16.92
N ASP A 2 -8.50 -12.57 17.02
CA ASP A 2 -7.75 -12.07 18.17
C ASP A 2 -6.95 -10.83 17.88
N SER A 3 -6.93 -10.40 16.64
CA SER A 3 -6.06 -9.32 16.25
C SER A 3 -6.63 -8.53 15.08
N VAL A 4 -6.30 -7.25 15.02
CA VAL A 4 -6.73 -6.38 13.93
C VAL A 4 -5.52 -5.67 13.37
N ILE A 5 -5.40 -5.65 12.06
CA ILE A 5 -4.30 -4.97 11.36
C ILE A 5 -4.87 -3.99 10.35
N GLY A 6 -4.03 -3.10 9.86
CA GLY A 6 -4.38 -2.22 8.76
C GLY A 6 -3.98 -2.83 7.43
N ILE A 7 -4.81 -2.62 6.43
CA ILE A 7 -4.50 -2.96 5.05
C ILE A 7 -4.72 -1.70 4.21
N ALA A 8 -3.82 -1.43 3.30
CA ALA A 8 -3.93 -0.27 2.42
C ALA A 8 -3.56 -0.65 1.00
N THR A 9 -4.05 0.11 0.03
CA THR A 9 -3.73 -0.14 -1.36
C THR A 9 -3.48 1.15 -2.12
N THR A 10 -2.58 1.07 -3.09
CA THR A 10 -2.30 2.12 -4.06
C THR A 10 -1.95 1.46 -5.39
N THR A 11 -1.87 2.27 -6.45
CA THR A 11 -1.43 1.79 -7.77
C THR A 11 -0.33 2.69 -8.29
N CYS A 12 0.56 2.13 -9.09
CA CYS A 12 1.71 2.83 -9.68
C CYS A 12 1.85 2.48 -11.16
N THR A 13 2.50 3.36 -11.90
CA THR A 13 2.69 3.20 -13.34
C THR A 13 3.58 2.00 -13.70
N ASN A 14 4.58 1.70 -12.87
CA ASN A 14 5.49 0.61 -13.16
C ASN A 14 5.96 -0.10 -11.89
N LYS A 15 6.48 -1.30 -12.09
CA LYS A 15 6.90 -2.15 -10.97
C LYS A 15 8.08 -1.58 -10.20
N LYS A 16 8.99 -0.92 -10.89
CA LYS A 16 10.18 -0.37 -10.24
C LYS A 16 9.81 0.70 -9.22
N THR A 17 8.89 1.60 -9.60
CA THR A 17 8.38 2.62 -8.68
C THR A 17 7.68 1.97 -7.48
N ALA A 18 6.84 0.96 -7.75
CA ALA A 18 6.14 0.25 -6.68
C ALA A 18 7.13 -0.40 -5.70
N SER A 19 8.15 -1.07 -6.21
CA SER A 19 9.18 -1.68 -5.37
C SER A 19 9.93 -0.66 -4.53
N GLY A 20 10.24 0.49 -5.11
CA GLY A 20 10.92 1.56 -4.40
C GLY A 20 10.10 2.10 -3.25
N ILE A 21 8.80 2.27 -3.46
CA ILE A 21 7.88 2.72 -2.40
C ILE A 21 7.83 1.70 -1.27
N VAL A 22 7.66 0.42 -1.60
CA VAL A 22 7.62 -0.64 -0.60
C VAL A 22 8.91 -0.66 0.23
N ASP A 23 10.05 -0.62 -0.44
CA ASP A 23 11.34 -0.66 0.25
C ASP A 23 11.49 0.51 1.22
N ALA A 24 11.18 1.72 0.77
CA ALA A 24 11.28 2.91 1.61
C ALA A 24 10.40 2.81 2.86
N LEU A 25 9.16 2.35 2.67
CA LEU A 25 8.22 2.24 3.80
C LEU A 25 8.63 1.13 4.77
N LEU A 26 9.22 0.05 4.28
CA LEU A 26 9.77 -1.00 5.14
C LEU A 26 10.94 -0.48 5.96
N PHE A 27 11.86 0.24 5.32
CA PHE A 27 13.03 0.78 6.03
C PHE A 27 12.63 1.79 7.10
N GLU A 28 11.55 2.52 6.90
CA GLU A 28 11.08 3.46 7.90
C GLU A 28 10.20 2.80 8.97
N GLY A 29 9.94 1.51 8.85
CA GLY A 29 9.14 0.80 9.85
C GLY A 29 7.66 1.15 9.83
N LEU A 30 7.15 1.67 8.72
CA LEU A 30 5.76 2.09 8.60
C LEU A 30 4.85 0.96 8.13
N ILE A 31 5.40 -0.06 7.49
CA ILE A 31 4.65 -1.25 7.08
C ILE A 31 5.41 -2.50 7.50
N ALA A 32 4.68 -3.59 7.65
CA ALA A 32 5.29 -4.89 7.89
C ALA A 32 5.53 -5.65 6.59
N CYS A 33 4.70 -5.38 5.58
CA CYS A 33 4.73 -6.12 4.33
C CYS A 33 4.13 -5.28 3.22
N GLY A 34 4.71 -5.37 2.02
CA GLY A 34 4.12 -4.81 0.80
C GLY A 34 4.12 -5.89 -0.26
N GLN A 35 2.99 -6.08 -0.91
CA GLN A 35 2.84 -7.08 -1.96
C GLN A 35 2.45 -6.39 -3.25
N ILE A 36 3.15 -6.70 -4.33
CA ILE A 36 2.97 -6.05 -5.61
C ILE A 36 2.40 -7.04 -6.61
N GLU A 37 1.35 -6.65 -7.30
CA GLU A 37 0.77 -7.45 -8.36
C GLU A 37 0.52 -6.59 -9.59
N GLY A 38 0.64 -7.20 -10.75
CA GLY A 38 0.42 -6.51 -12.01
C GLY A 38 1.11 -7.20 -13.17
N PRO A 39 1.02 -6.62 -14.37
CA PRO A 39 0.24 -5.40 -14.60
C PRO A 39 -1.26 -5.67 -14.57
N ILE A 40 -2.00 -4.70 -14.07
CA ILE A 40 -3.47 -4.71 -14.11
C ILE A 40 -3.92 -3.64 -15.07
N GLU A 41 -5.12 -3.79 -15.66
CA GLU A 41 -5.68 -2.78 -16.52
C GLU A 41 -6.58 -1.86 -15.69
N SER A 42 -6.22 -0.59 -15.62
CA SER A 42 -7.03 0.41 -14.94
C SER A 42 -7.79 1.22 -15.98
N SER A 43 -9.08 1.37 -15.79
CA SER A 43 -9.95 2.10 -16.73
C SER A 43 -10.62 3.24 -15.99
N TYR A 44 -10.55 4.43 -16.55
CA TYR A 44 -11.15 5.62 -15.94
C TYR A 44 -11.31 6.71 -16.97
N PHE A 45 -12.05 7.74 -16.62
CA PHE A 45 -12.17 8.91 -17.50
C PHE A 45 -11.11 9.94 -17.14
N TRP A 46 -10.45 10.45 -18.15
CA TRP A 46 -9.48 11.52 -17.98
C TRP A 46 -9.76 12.58 -19.05
N ASN A 47 -10.05 13.80 -18.62
CA ASN A 47 -10.41 14.90 -19.52
C ASN A 47 -11.53 14.50 -20.48
N GLY A 48 -12.54 13.81 -19.97
CA GLY A 48 -13.70 13.41 -20.77
C GLY A 48 -13.50 12.21 -21.68
N LYS A 49 -12.31 11.58 -21.61
CA LYS A 49 -12.01 10.43 -22.49
C LYS A 49 -11.83 9.17 -21.65
N LEU A 50 -12.39 8.08 -22.14
CA LEU A 50 -12.15 6.78 -21.53
C LEU A 50 -10.68 6.41 -21.72
N THR A 51 -9.99 6.22 -20.62
CA THR A 51 -8.55 5.94 -20.60
C THR A 51 -8.32 4.57 -19.99
N LYS A 52 -7.47 3.78 -20.62
CA LYS A 52 -7.06 2.47 -20.11
C LYS A 52 -5.54 2.43 -20.07
N GLU A 53 -5.00 2.03 -18.93
CA GLU A 53 -3.55 1.94 -18.83
C GLU A 53 -3.14 0.82 -17.89
N PRO A 54 -1.94 0.23 -18.10
CA PRO A 54 -1.45 -0.76 -17.17
C PRO A 54 -0.95 -0.10 -15.90
N GLU A 55 -1.24 -0.73 -14.78
CA GLU A 55 -0.74 -0.29 -13.49
C GLU A 55 -0.31 -1.48 -12.66
N TRP A 56 0.44 -1.20 -11.61
CA TRP A 56 0.87 -2.18 -10.62
C TRP A 56 0.23 -1.80 -9.30
N ARG A 57 -0.43 -2.78 -8.65
CA ARG A 57 -1.09 -2.57 -7.37
C ARG A 57 -0.19 -2.98 -6.24
N ILE A 58 -0.15 -2.18 -5.18
CA ILE A 58 0.53 -2.55 -3.95
C ILE A 58 -0.52 -2.74 -2.87
N ILE A 59 -0.40 -3.85 -2.13
CA ILE A 59 -1.19 -4.10 -0.93
C ILE A 59 -0.22 -4.04 0.24
N PHE A 60 -0.49 -3.14 1.19
CA PHE A 60 0.33 -2.97 2.39
C PHE A 60 -0.35 -3.59 3.59
N LYS A 61 0.43 -4.22 4.47
CA LYS A 61 -0.05 -4.64 5.79
C LYS A 61 0.73 -3.85 6.83
N PHE A 62 0.02 -3.26 7.78
CA PHE A 62 0.66 -2.35 8.73
C PHE A 62 -0.06 -2.33 10.08
N PRO A 63 0.65 -1.95 11.15
CA PRO A 63 0.01 -1.78 12.45
C PRO A 63 -0.86 -0.52 12.42
N LEU A 64 -2.04 -0.58 13.04
CA LEU A 64 -3.01 0.52 12.98
C LEU A 64 -2.46 1.84 13.50
N ASP A 65 -1.57 1.81 14.48
CA ASP A 65 -1.00 3.02 15.05
C ASP A 65 -0.03 3.75 14.10
N LYS A 66 0.32 3.13 12.99
CA LYS A 66 1.16 3.75 11.96
C LYS A 66 0.37 4.40 10.83
N ALA A 67 -0.96 4.28 10.85
CA ALA A 67 -1.80 4.67 9.72
C ALA A 67 -1.57 6.10 9.23
N GLU A 68 -1.51 7.07 10.14
CA GLU A 68 -1.37 8.47 9.76
C GLU A 68 -0.02 8.78 9.12
N LYS A 69 1.06 8.30 9.75
CA LYS A 69 2.39 8.50 9.20
C LYS A 69 2.59 7.78 7.88
N LEU A 70 1.99 6.59 7.75
CA LEU A 70 2.06 5.82 6.52
C LEU A 70 1.42 6.58 5.36
N GLU A 71 0.24 7.13 5.58
CA GLU A 71 -0.44 7.92 4.55
C GLU A 71 0.40 9.12 4.13
N GLU A 72 0.91 9.88 5.10
CA GLU A 72 1.75 11.04 4.82
C GLU A 72 2.96 10.66 3.97
N LYS A 73 3.65 9.60 4.37
CA LYS A 73 4.87 9.19 3.67
C LYS A 73 4.57 8.61 2.29
N LEU A 74 3.48 7.85 2.16
CA LEU A 74 3.07 7.31 0.86
C LEU A 74 2.81 8.44 -0.11
N ILE A 75 2.05 9.44 0.29
CA ILE A 75 1.74 10.58 -0.58
C ILE A 75 3.01 11.32 -0.98
N GLU A 76 3.93 11.51 -0.04
CA GLU A 76 5.21 12.15 -0.31
C GLU A 76 6.04 11.38 -1.35
N LEU A 77 6.08 10.07 -1.24
CA LEU A 77 6.89 9.22 -2.11
C LEU A 77 6.24 8.96 -3.47
N HIS A 78 4.93 9.06 -3.56
CA HIS A 78 4.21 8.66 -4.76
C HIS A 78 4.37 9.71 -5.87
N PRO A 79 4.64 9.28 -7.12
CA PRO A 79 4.83 10.24 -8.21
C PRO A 79 3.54 10.87 -8.73
N TYR A 80 2.37 10.30 -8.42
CA TYR A 80 1.10 10.90 -8.85
C TYR A 80 0.76 12.10 -7.98
N GLU A 81 0.14 13.10 -8.57
CA GLU A 81 -0.34 14.25 -7.83
C GLU A 81 -1.45 13.86 -6.86
N ASN A 82 -2.31 12.94 -7.27
CA ASN A 82 -3.42 12.47 -6.45
C ASN A 82 -3.46 10.93 -6.47
N PRO A 83 -2.59 10.26 -5.72
CA PRO A 83 -2.52 8.80 -5.77
C PRO A 83 -3.71 8.15 -5.10
N GLN A 84 -4.06 6.96 -5.55
CA GLN A 84 -5.02 6.14 -4.84
C GLN A 84 -4.46 5.84 -3.44
N TRP A 85 -5.29 6.00 -2.45
CA TRP A 85 -4.97 5.58 -1.09
C TRP A 85 -6.26 5.13 -0.42
N SER A 86 -6.41 3.84 -0.25
CA SER A 86 -7.59 3.26 0.37
C SER A 86 -7.15 2.35 1.48
N THR A 87 -7.81 2.44 2.63
CA THR A 87 -7.43 1.63 3.79
C THR A 87 -8.66 0.97 4.40
N TRP A 88 -8.42 -0.14 5.07
CA TRP A 88 -9.43 -0.80 5.88
C TRP A 88 -8.78 -1.59 7.00
N LYS A 89 -9.58 -1.96 7.98
CA LYS A 89 -9.13 -2.81 9.06
C LYS A 89 -9.48 -4.24 8.73
N ALA A 90 -8.58 -5.16 9.05
CA ALA A 90 -8.80 -6.57 8.81
C ALA A 90 -8.55 -7.36 10.07
N GLU A 91 -9.39 -8.34 10.30
CA GLU A 91 -9.15 -9.30 11.38
C GLU A 91 -8.05 -10.25 10.94
N ALA A 92 -7.14 -10.53 11.85
CA ALA A 92 -6.01 -11.40 11.58
C ALA A 92 -5.87 -12.42 12.70
N SER A 93 -5.19 -13.53 12.40
CA SER A 93 -4.84 -14.47 13.46
C SER A 93 -3.91 -13.77 14.45
N GLN A 94 -3.90 -14.24 15.68
CA GLN A 94 -3.04 -13.66 16.72
C GLN A 94 -1.57 -13.67 16.28
N GLY A 95 -1.12 -14.78 15.72
CA GLY A 95 0.28 -14.89 15.27
C GLY A 95 0.64 -13.91 14.17
N TYR A 96 -0.22 -13.79 13.16
CA TYR A 96 0.03 -12.87 12.06
C TYR A 96 -0.04 -11.42 12.53
N GLY A 97 -1.04 -11.08 13.32
CA GLY A 97 -1.18 -9.72 13.86
C GLY A 97 0.01 -9.32 14.70
N ASN A 98 0.52 -10.24 15.53
CA ASN A 98 1.72 -9.98 16.33
C ASN A 98 2.92 -9.70 15.44
N TRP A 99 3.07 -10.48 14.37
CA TRP A 99 4.16 -10.27 13.42
C TRP A 99 4.05 -8.91 12.71
N VAL A 100 2.84 -8.54 12.30
CA VAL A 100 2.62 -7.23 11.64
C VAL A 100 3.02 -6.08 12.58
N ARG A 101 2.70 -6.18 13.85
CA ARG A 101 3.01 -5.13 14.82
C ARG A 101 4.49 -5.06 15.17
N ASP A 102 5.20 -6.16 15.03
CA ASP A 102 6.63 -6.22 15.35
C ASP A 102 7.35 -7.22 14.44
N PRO A 103 7.47 -6.88 13.15
CA PRO A 103 8.17 -7.76 12.23
C PRO A 103 9.66 -7.72 12.53
N LYS A 104 10.26 -8.89 12.65
CA LYS A 104 11.68 -8.99 12.91
C LYS A 104 12.45 -8.60 11.66
N LYS A 105 13.37 -7.70 11.81
CA LYS A 105 14.22 -7.25 10.72
C LYS A 105 15.52 -8.02 10.68
#